data_3dd86c25e47c0a1a451b75a1ab05a9e6
#
_entry.id   3dd86c25e47c0a1a451b75a1ab05a9e6
#
_cell.length_a   1.000
_cell.length_b   1.000
_cell.length_c   1.000
_cell.angle_alpha   90.00
_cell.angle_beta   90.00
_cell.angle_gamma   90.00
#
_symmetry.space_group_name_H-M   'P 1'
#
loop_
_entity.id
_entity.type
_entity.pdbx_description
1 polymer ?
#
loop_
_entity_poly.entity_id
_entity_poly.type
_entity_poly.pdbx_seq_one_letter_code
_entity_poly.pdbx_strand_id
1 'polypeptide(L)'
;RSTLFPYTTLFRSPAGGTTTVGITCKDGVVFASERRASMGNLVAHKVAEKIFKINDHIVTTIAGSVGDAQSLMKVIDAEVSLYQMRNNDNMSVKAAASLTANILRSGPMYVQTLLGGIDEDKPSLYSLDPAGGMIKDKYISTGSGSIVAYGVLEDRYDENITTDEGIEIAIRAIKAAAERDTYSGNGYLVAKVDANGVEMLDNGKINEVLEKI
;
A
#
# COMPACT_ATOMS: atom_id res chain seq x y z
N ARG A 1 41.87 12.91 -7.40
CA ARG A 1 41.15 12.09 -6.41
C ARG A 1 39.66 12.28 -6.65
N SER A 2 39.06 11.35 -7.42
CA SER A 2 37.62 11.31 -7.62
C SER A 2 36.93 10.81 -6.35
N THR A 3 36.21 11.64 -5.66
CA THR A 3 35.28 11.24 -4.60
C THR A 3 34.07 10.64 -5.29
N LEU A 4 34.09 9.31 -5.42
CA LEU A 4 32.90 8.52 -5.70
C LEU A 4 31.91 8.75 -4.55
N PHE A 5 30.83 9.47 -4.80
CA PHE A 5 29.66 9.46 -3.94
C PHE A 5 29.12 8.02 -3.93
N PRO A 6 29.02 7.37 -2.77
CA PRO A 6 28.45 6.05 -2.73
C PRO A 6 26.94 6.16 -3.01
N TYR A 7 26.52 5.70 -4.19
CA TYR A 7 25.11 5.57 -4.58
C TYR A 7 24.27 4.67 -3.65
N THR A 8 24.92 4.02 -2.69
CA THR A 8 24.27 3.14 -1.71
C THR A 8 23.50 3.87 -0.60
N THR A 9 23.61 5.20 -0.49
CA THR A 9 22.96 5.98 0.58
C THR A 9 21.58 6.50 0.21
N LEU A 10 21.20 6.49 -1.08
CA LEU A 10 19.93 7.04 -1.56
C LEU A 10 18.72 6.13 -1.31
N PHE A 11 18.90 4.85 -0.94
CA PHE A 11 17.81 3.90 -0.73
C PHE A 11 17.84 3.22 0.65
N ARG A 12 18.67 3.67 1.57
CA ARG A 12 18.55 3.23 2.95
C ARG A 12 17.47 4.06 3.65
N SER A 13 16.23 3.58 3.59
CA SER A 13 15.26 3.95 4.61
C SER A 13 15.85 3.60 5.98
N PRO A 14 16.00 4.55 6.91
CA PRO A 14 16.52 4.27 8.25
C PRO A 14 15.59 3.40 9.10
N ALA A 15 14.38 3.16 8.65
CA ALA A 15 13.38 2.31 9.27
C ALA A 15 13.14 1.10 8.36
N GLY A 16 13.00 -0.08 8.96
CA GLY A 16 12.87 -1.38 8.33
C GLY A 16 12.05 -1.44 7.04
N GLY A 17 12.33 -2.48 6.25
CA GLY A 17 11.64 -2.68 4.98
C GLY A 17 10.21 -3.17 5.15
N THR A 18 9.51 -3.20 4.07
CA THR A 18 8.10 -3.62 3.92
C THR A 18 7.89 -4.02 2.48
N THR A 19 6.86 -4.78 2.20
CA THR A 19 6.31 -4.91 0.85
C THR A 19 4.81 -4.64 0.89
N THR A 20 4.36 -3.69 0.08
CA THR A 20 2.94 -3.47 -0.18
C THR A 20 2.66 -3.54 -1.67
N VAL A 21 1.46 -3.99 -2.01
CA VAL A 21 0.97 -4.13 -3.38
C VAL A 21 -0.41 -3.51 -3.47
N GLY A 22 -0.68 -2.81 -4.57
CA GLY A 22 -2.01 -2.37 -4.98
C GLY A 22 -2.26 -2.79 -6.42
N ILE A 23 -3.49 -3.21 -6.74
CA ILE A 23 -3.89 -3.68 -8.07
C ILE A 23 -5.26 -3.09 -8.39
N THR A 24 -5.37 -2.40 -9.52
CA THR A 24 -6.66 -1.96 -10.08
C THR A 24 -7.29 -3.10 -10.86
N CYS A 25 -8.51 -3.47 -10.49
CA CYS A 25 -9.32 -4.51 -11.15
C CYS A 25 -10.50 -3.85 -11.86
N LYS A 26 -11.22 -4.58 -12.72
CA LYS A 26 -12.39 -4.04 -13.44
C LYS A 26 -13.53 -3.61 -12.53
N ASP A 27 -13.64 -4.23 -11.34
CA ASP A 27 -14.71 -4.07 -10.36
C ASP A 27 -14.24 -3.43 -9.03
N GLY A 28 -12.97 -3.04 -8.92
CA GLY A 28 -12.45 -2.45 -7.69
C GLY A 28 -10.94 -2.33 -7.63
N VAL A 29 -10.43 -2.20 -6.41
CA VAL A 29 -8.98 -2.14 -6.12
C VAL A 29 -8.66 -3.14 -5.01
N VAL A 30 -7.55 -3.86 -5.17
CA VAL A 30 -7.04 -4.80 -4.16
C VAL A 30 -5.73 -4.27 -3.60
N PHE A 31 -5.56 -4.42 -2.28
CA PHE A 31 -4.33 -4.12 -1.58
C PHE A 31 -3.85 -5.35 -0.81
N ALA A 32 -2.55 -5.56 -0.81
CA ALA A 32 -1.92 -6.57 0.03
C ALA A 32 -0.63 -6.04 0.66
N SER A 33 -0.31 -6.54 1.83
CA SER A 33 0.97 -6.33 2.50
C SER A 33 1.34 -7.52 3.36
N GLU A 34 2.61 -7.59 3.75
CA GLU A 34 3.07 -8.49 4.80
C GLU A 34 2.98 -7.81 6.19
N ARG A 35 3.28 -8.55 7.28
CA ARG A 35 3.05 -8.10 8.66
C ARG A 35 4.32 -7.88 9.50
N ARG A 36 5.50 -8.03 8.91
CA ARG A 36 6.77 -7.84 9.62
C ARG A 36 7.09 -6.36 9.80
N ALA A 37 7.42 -5.96 11.01
CA ALA A 37 8.13 -4.71 11.25
C ALA A 37 9.54 -5.01 11.74
N SER A 38 10.54 -4.44 11.09
CA SER A 38 11.96 -4.67 11.38
C SER A 38 12.63 -3.40 11.90
N MET A 39 13.66 -3.58 12.70
CA MET A 39 14.55 -2.54 13.19
C MET A 39 16.00 -2.97 12.92
N GLY A 40 16.57 -2.43 11.83
CA GLY A 40 17.82 -2.95 11.30
C GLY A 40 17.66 -4.43 10.92
N ASN A 41 18.50 -5.31 11.45
CA ASN A 41 18.46 -6.75 11.17
C ASN A 41 17.56 -7.54 12.13
N LEU A 42 16.82 -6.87 13.00
CA LEU A 42 15.93 -7.50 13.99
C LEU A 42 14.48 -7.43 13.52
N VAL A 43 13.75 -8.53 13.65
CA VAL A 43 12.28 -8.53 13.56
C VAL A 43 11.73 -7.97 14.87
N ALA A 44 11.28 -6.70 14.84
CA ALA A 44 10.75 -6.01 16.02
C ALA A 44 9.31 -6.44 16.33
N HIS A 45 8.46 -6.55 15.29
CA HIS A 45 7.08 -6.98 15.42
C HIS A 45 6.68 -7.91 14.27
N LYS A 46 5.79 -8.88 14.57
CA LYS A 46 5.31 -9.89 13.61
C LYS A 46 3.85 -9.69 13.18
N VAL A 47 3.20 -8.65 13.70
CA VAL A 47 1.76 -8.41 13.54
C VAL A 47 1.48 -6.93 13.24
N ALA A 48 2.39 -6.27 12.53
CA ALA A 48 2.20 -4.87 12.15
C ALA A 48 1.03 -4.71 11.18
N GLU A 49 0.22 -3.69 11.40
CA GLU A 49 -0.81 -3.27 10.46
C GLU A 49 -0.22 -2.26 9.49
N LYS A 50 -0.43 -2.51 8.20
CA LYS A 50 0.13 -1.70 7.10
C LYS A 50 -0.91 -1.32 6.04
N ILE A 51 -2.15 -1.77 6.21
CA ILE A 51 -3.30 -1.42 5.38
C ILE A 51 -4.33 -0.75 6.27
N PHE A 52 -4.80 0.42 5.86
CA PHE A 52 -5.70 1.26 6.63
C PHE A 52 -6.90 1.67 5.78
N LYS A 53 -8.08 1.44 6.31
CA LYS A 53 -9.33 1.97 5.76
C LYS A 53 -9.40 3.46 6.13
N ILE A 54 -9.55 4.32 5.14
CA ILE A 54 -9.75 5.77 5.33
C ILE A 54 -11.25 6.06 5.46
N ASN A 55 -12.05 5.48 4.56
CA ASN A 55 -13.52 5.53 4.60
C ASN A 55 -14.08 4.29 3.88
N ASP A 56 -15.37 4.28 3.55
CA ASP A 56 -16.03 3.11 2.95
C ASP A 56 -15.60 2.84 1.50
N HIS A 57 -14.87 3.73 0.84
CA HIS A 57 -14.45 3.58 -0.55
C HIS A 57 -12.97 3.88 -0.81
N ILE A 58 -12.17 4.19 0.24
CA ILE A 58 -10.74 4.50 0.14
C ILE A 58 -9.93 3.67 1.14
N VAL A 59 -8.88 3.05 0.65
CA VAL A 59 -7.87 2.32 1.42
C VAL A 59 -6.50 2.88 1.12
N THR A 60 -5.62 2.86 2.10
CA THR A 60 -4.20 3.21 1.95
C THR A 60 -3.30 2.16 2.58
N THR A 61 -2.10 2.01 2.04
CA THR A 61 -1.03 1.20 2.61
C THR A 61 0.13 2.08 3.03
N ILE A 62 0.98 1.57 3.89
CA ILE A 62 2.19 2.28 4.33
C ILE A 62 3.43 1.40 4.22
N ALA A 63 4.55 2.02 3.83
CA ALA A 63 5.88 1.45 3.88
C ALA A 63 6.85 2.53 4.36
N GLY A 64 7.61 2.28 5.44
CA GLY A 64 8.57 3.21 5.99
C GLY A 64 8.52 3.36 7.51
N SER A 65 8.72 4.58 8.00
CA SER A 65 8.71 4.90 9.43
C SER A 65 7.34 4.71 10.06
N VAL A 66 7.26 3.88 11.10
CA VAL A 66 5.99 3.60 11.80
C VAL A 66 5.40 4.86 12.44
N GLY A 67 6.24 5.69 13.06
CA GLY A 67 5.80 6.93 13.72
C GLY A 67 5.25 7.95 12.71
N ASP A 68 5.94 8.13 11.59
CA ASP A 68 5.49 9.02 10.52
C ASP A 68 4.19 8.52 9.89
N ALA A 69 4.10 7.20 9.67
CA ALA A 69 2.90 6.56 9.16
C ALA A 69 1.69 6.77 10.07
N GLN A 70 1.84 6.56 11.38
CA GLN A 70 0.77 6.80 12.35
C GLN A 70 0.34 8.27 12.39
N SER A 71 1.29 9.19 12.27
CA SER A 71 1.00 10.64 12.21
C SER A 71 0.24 10.96 10.92
N LEU A 72 0.70 10.46 9.78
CA LEU A 72 0.06 10.64 8.48
C LEU A 72 -1.39 10.14 8.49
N MET A 73 -1.62 8.91 8.98
CA MET A 73 -2.97 8.33 9.05
C MET A 73 -3.93 9.17 9.88
N LYS A 74 -3.49 9.67 11.06
CA LYS A 74 -4.33 10.54 11.90
C LYS A 74 -4.74 11.83 11.19
N VAL A 75 -3.81 12.44 10.45
CA VAL A 75 -4.09 13.68 9.73
C VAL A 75 -5.03 13.43 8.54
N ILE A 76 -4.80 12.37 7.76
CA ILE A 76 -5.66 12.02 6.63
C ILE A 76 -7.09 11.72 7.12
N ASP A 77 -7.23 10.90 8.15
CA ASP A 77 -8.53 10.53 8.72
C ASP A 77 -9.30 11.78 9.19
N ALA A 78 -8.63 12.68 9.90
CA ALA A 78 -9.23 13.93 10.36
C ALA A 78 -9.67 14.84 9.19
N GLU A 79 -8.84 15.03 8.18
CA GLU A 79 -9.13 15.89 7.03
C GLU A 79 -10.25 15.32 6.14
N VAL A 80 -10.25 14.01 5.89
CA VAL A 80 -11.31 13.33 5.13
C VAL A 80 -12.65 13.42 5.88
N SER A 81 -12.64 13.21 7.20
CA SER A 81 -13.84 13.34 8.04
C SER A 81 -14.36 14.78 8.04
N LEU A 82 -13.50 15.77 8.15
CA LEU A 82 -13.86 17.19 8.08
C LEU A 82 -14.45 17.56 6.72
N TYR A 83 -13.87 17.05 5.64
CA TYR A 83 -14.40 17.26 4.30
C TYR A 83 -15.82 16.72 4.17
N GLN A 84 -16.06 15.48 4.61
CA GLN A 84 -17.37 14.85 4.57
C GLN A 84 -18.41 15.64 5.38
N MET A 85 -18.06 16.09 6.59
CA MET A 85 -18.96 16.90 7.42
C MET A 85 -19.30 18.26 6.78
N ARG A 86 -18.34 18.91 6.11
CA ARG A 86 -18.55 20.22 5.50
C ARG A 86 -19.34 20.17 4.19
N ASN A 87 -19.11 19.13 3.39
CA ASN A 87 -19.68 19.05 2.05
C ASN A 87 -20.89 18.11 1.98
N ASN A 88 -21.16 17.33 3.03
CA ASN A 88 -22.16 16.26 3.05
C ASN A 88 -21.97 15.28 1.87
N ASP A 89 -20.73 15.04 1.49
CA ASP A 89 -20.31 14.23 0.36
C ASP A 89 -18.95 13.58 0.64
N ASN A 90 -18.65 12.48 -0.04
CA ASN A 90 -17.40 11.78 0.11
C ASN A 90 -16.27 12.48 -0.67
N MET A 91 -15.08 12.52 -0.08
CA MET A 91 -13.89 12.97 -0.79
C MET A 91 -13.51 11.94 -1.86
N SER A 92 -13.30 12.37 -3.10
CA SER A 92 -12.88 11.46 -4.17
C SER A 92 -11.49 10.87 -3.91
N VAL A 93 -11.21 9.69 -4.47
CA VAL A 93 -9.90 9.01 -4.35
C VAL A 93 -8.76 9.93 -4.80
N LYS A 94 -8.94 10.65 -5.91
CA LYS A 94 -7.94 11.61 -6.40
C LYS A 94 -7.73 12.78 -5.44
N ALA A 95 -8.80 13.30 -4.83
CA ALA A 95 -8.69 14.39 -3.86
C ALA A 95 -7.97 13.94 -2.59
N ALA A 96 -8.27 12.74 -2.08
CA ALA A 96 -7.57 12.14 -0.95
C ALA A 96 -6.08 11.89 -1.24
N ALA A 97 -5.76 11.40 -2.44
CA ALA A 97 -4.37 11.23 -2.87
C ALA A 97 -3.63 12.59 -2.96
N SER A 98 -4.27 13.62 -3.51
CA SER A 98 -3.68 14.98 -3.59
C SER A 98 -3.47 15.60 -2.20
N LEU A 99 -4.43 15.41 -1.30
CA LEU A 99 -4.32 15.84 0.10
C LEU A 99 -3.13 15.15 0.78
N THR A 100 -3.03 13.83 0.65
CA THR A 100 -1.92 13.04 1.21
C THR A 100 -0.56 13.48 0.66
N ALA A 101 -0.46 13.73 -0.65
CA ALA A 101 0.75 14.24 -1.28
C ALA A 101 1.16 15.61 -0.71
N ASN A 102 0.20 16.51 -0.47
CA ASN A 102 0.47 17.81 0.13
C ASN A 102 0.94 17.70 1.59
N ILE A 103 0.36 16.79 2.36
CA ILE A 103 0.79 16.52 3.75
C ILE A 103 2.23 15.99 3.75
N LEU A 104 2.55 15.01 2.91
CA LEU A 104 3.91 14.46 2.77
C LEU A 104 4.92 15.56 2.39
N ARG A 105 4.57 16.47 1.49
CA ARG A 105 5.43 17.59 1.08
C ARG A 105 5.64 18.64 2.17
N SER A 106 4.71 18.79 3.10
CA SER A 106 4.76 19.84 4.13
C SER A 106 5.74 19.56 5.28
N GLY A 107 6.23 18.32 5.41
CA GLY A 107 7.19 17.94 6.45
C GLY A 107 7.98 16.69 6.06
N PRO A 108 9.14 16.46 6.67
CA PRO A 108 9.96 15.29 6.39
C PRO A 108 9.29 14.03 6.99
N MET A 109 8.53 13.34 6.19
CA MET A 109 7.94 12.03 6.54
C MET A 109 8.58 10.95 5.69
N TYR A 110 9.22 9.96 6.32
CA TYR A 110 9.85 8.84 5.63
C TYR A 110 8.83 7.71 5.42
N VAL A 111 7.80 7.99 4.63
CA VAL A 111 6.72 7.06 4.31
C VAL A 111 6.45 7.07 2.82
N GLN A 112 6.39 5.89 2.23
CA GLN A 112 5.76 5.65 0.93
C GLN A 112 4.38 5.07 1.17
N THR A 113 3.39 5.49 0.41
CA THR A 113 2.03 4.99 0.56
C THR A 113 1.40 4.70 -0.81
N LEU A 114 0.58 3.65 -0.85
CA LEU A 114 -0.38 3.44 -1.92
C LEU A 114 -1.73 3.91 -1.39
N LEU A 115 -2.46 4.66 -2.18
CA LEU A 115 -3.82 5.08 -1.87
C LEU A 115 -4.69 4.79 -3.08
N GLY A 116 -5.81 4.13 -2.84
CA GLY A 116 -6.74 3.82 -3.91
C GLY A 116 -8.12 3.48 -3.39
N GLY A 117 -9.02 3.31 -4.33
CA GLY A 117 -10.42 3.07 -4.03
C GLY A 117 -11.28 3.20 -5.27
N ILE A 118 -12.57 3.43 -5.06
CA ILE A 118 -13.55 3.50 -6.14
C ILE A 118 -14.39 4.79 -6.03
N ASP A 119 -14.46 5.54 -7.12
CA ASP A 119 -15.33 6.70 -7.27
C ASP A 119 -16.34 6.40 -8.39
N GLU A 120 -17.65 6.38 -8.09
CA GLU A 120 -18.68 6.15 -9.10
C GLU A 120 -18.36 4.97 -10.06
N ASP A 121 -18.02 3.82 -9.50
CA ASP A 121 -17.63 2.60 -10.23
C ASP A 121 -16.30 2.71 -11.02
N LYS A 122 -15.50 3.74 -10.76
CA LYS A 122 -14.18 3.93 -11.38
C LYS A 122 -13.06 3.67 -10.39
N PRO A 123 -12.42 2.51 -10.44
CA PRO A 123 -11.28 2.21 -9.58
C PRO A 123 -10.08 3.08 -9.93
N SER A 124 -9.35 3.51 -8.91
CA SER A 124 -8.14 4.32 -9.05
C SER A 124 -7.12 3.97 -7.98
N LEU A 125 -5.85 3.92 -8.39
CA LEU A 125 -4.72 3.60 -7.53
C LEU A 125 -3.61 4.62 -7.76
N TYR A 126 -3.05 5.14 -6.68
CA TYR A 126 -1.97 6.11 -6.67
C TYR A 126 -0.83 5.64 -5.78
N SER A 127 0.42 5.84 -6.21
CA SER A 127 1.58 5.84 -5.34
C SER A 127 1.93 7.25 -4.92
N LEU A 128 2.35 7.41 -3.66
CA LEU A 128 2.79 8.68 -3.12
C LEU A 128 4.15 8.48 -2.45
N ASP A 129 5.09 9.34 -2.78
CA ASP A 129 6.44 9.32 -2.23
C ASP A 129 6.63 10.37 -1.12
N PRO A 130 7.71 10.28 -0.31
CA PRO A 130 7.99 11.22 0.76
C PRO A 130 8.14 12.69 0.34
N ALA A 131 8.41 12.95 -0.94
CA ALA A 131 8.52 14.31 -1.48
C ALA A 131 7.16 14.88 -1.93
N GLY A 132 6.08 14.10 -1.79
CA GLY A 132 4.74 14.45 -2.24
C GLY A 132 4.54 14.25 -3.73
N GLY A 133 5.33 13.38 -4.36
CA GLY A 133 5.07 12.89 -5.71
C GLY A 133 3.81 12.00 -5.70
N MET A 134 2.98 12.12 -6.73
CA MET A 134 1.75 11.35 -6.88
C MET A 134 1.67 10.80 -8.30
N ILE A 135 1.66 9.47 -8.43
CA ILE A 135 1.60 8.78 -9.73
C ILE A 135 0.42 7.82 -9.72
N LYS A 136 -0.45 7.93 -10.73
CA LYS A 136 -1.54 6.97 -10.96
C LYS A 136 -1.04 5.81 -11.82
N ASP A 137 -1.35 4.57 -11.42
CA ASP A 137 -1.01 3.39 -12.21
C ASP A 137 -2.05 2.28 -12.01
N LYS A 138 -1.92 1.20 -12.80
CA LYS A 138 -2.82 0.04 -12.77
C LYS A 138 -2.45 -0.94 -11.66
N TYR A 139 -1.18 -1.15 -11.43
CA TYR A 139 -0.64 -1.91 -10.30
C TYR A 139 0.65 -1.27 -9.82
N ILE A 140 0.84 -1.31 -8.52
CA ILE A 140 1.98 -0.64 -7.87
C ILE A 140 2.44 -1.51 -6.70
N SER A 141 3.75 -1.54 -6.48
CA SER A 141 4.34 -2.09 -5.27
C SER A 141 5.30 -1.09 -4.63
N THR A 142 5.31 -1.03 -3.29
CA THR A 142 6.25 -0.18 -2.55
C THR A 142 6.99 -0.96 -1.46
N GLY A 143 8.10 -0.39 -1.02
CA GLY A 143 8.95 -0.98 0.01
C GLY A 143 10.08 -1.82 -0.53
N SER A 144 10.85 -2.47 0.37
CA SER A 144 12.11 -3.18 0.04
C SER A 144 11.93 -4.40 -0.87
N GLY A 145 10.80 -5.12 -0.73
CA GLY A 145 10.49 -6.28 -1.56
C GLY A 145 9.77 -5.96 -2.86
N SER A 146 9.52 -4.68 -3.17
CA SER A 146 8.73 -4.26 -4.35
C SER A 146 9.29 -4.80 -5.66
N ILE A 147 10.61 -4.89 -5.82
CA ILE A 147 11.25 -5.42 -7.04
C ILE A 147 10.80 -6.87 -7.31
N VAL A 148 10.72 -7.68 -6.27
CA VAL A 148 10.27 -9.09 -6.39
C VAL A 148 8.78 -9.14 -6.68
N ALA A 149 7.98 -8.32 -5.99
CA ALA A 149 6.55 -8.23 -6.19
C ALA A 149 6.20 -7.80 -7.63
N TYR A 150 6.92 -6.82 -8.19
CA TYR A 150 6.72 -6.39 -9.58
C TYR A 150 6.91 -7.53 -10.58
N GLY A 151 7.86 -8.45 -10.36
CA GLY A 151 8.03 -9.60 -11.25
C GLY A 151 6.77 -10.48 -11.35
N VAL A 152 6.01 -10.62 -10.27
CA VAL A 152 4.74 -11.34 -10.27
C VAL A 152 3.62 -10.50 -10.91
N LEU A 153 3.59 -9.20 -10.63
CA LEU A 153 2.58 -8.28 -11.17
C LEU A 153 2.68 -8.19 -12.70
N GLU A 154 3.89 -8.02 -13.23
CA GLU A 154 4.14 -7.97 -14.69
C GLU A 154 3.73 -9.26 -15.40
N ASP A 155 3.94 -10.43 -14.78
CA ASP A 155 3.62 -11.75 -15.37
C ASP A 155 2.11 -12.05 -15.35
N ARG A 156 1.39 -11.54 -14.33
CA ARG A 156 0.03 -12.00 -14.02
C ARG A 156 -1.07 -10.98 -14.24
N TYR A 157 -0.72 -9.69 -14.33
CA TYR A 157 -1.72 -8.64 -14.44
C TYR A 157 -2.38 -8.62 -15.82
N ASP A 158 -3.71 -8.50 -15.82
CA ASP A 158 -4.53 -8.17 -17.00
C ASP A 158 -5.55 -7.11 -16.63
N GLU A 159 -5.91 -6.23 -17.53
CA GLU A 159 -6.84 -5.10 -17.28
C GLU A 159 -8.27 -5.54 -16.94
N ASN A 160 -8.64 -6.78 -17.31
CA ASN A 160 -9.99 -7.30 -17.14
C ASN A 160 -10.15 -8.21 -15.92
N ILE A 161 -9.11 -8.33 -15.07
CA ILE A 161 -9.18 -9.14 -13.86
C ILE A 161 -10.25 -8.62 -12.89
N THR A 162 -10.88 -9.56 -12.19
CA THR A 162 -11.78 -9.27 -11.07
C THR A 162 -10.98 -8.99 -9.79
N THR A 163 -11.62 -8.43 -8.78
CA THR A 163 -11.01 -8.29 -7.44
C THR A 163 -10.61 -9.62 -6.84
N ASP A 164 -11.34 -10.71 -7.09
CA ASP A 164 -10.98 -12.05 -6.61
C ASP A 164 -9.68 -12.57 -7.26
N GLU A 165 -9.52 -12.39 -8.57
CA GLU A 165 -8.27 -12.68 -9.28
C GLU A 165 -7.13 -11.75 -8.82
N GLY A 166 -7.43 -10.48 -8.58
CA GLY A 166 -6.50 -9.49 -8.04
C GLY A 166 -5.99 -9.87 -6.65
N ILE A 167 -6.84 -10.44 -5.79
CA ILE A 167 -6.46 -10.97 -4.46
C ILE A 167 -5.43 -12.10 -4.61
N GLU A 168 -5.66 -13.04 -5.53
CA GLU A 168 -4.72 -14.13 -5.77
C GLU A 168 -3.35 -13.59 -6.23
N ILE A 169 -3.34 -12.67 -7.20
CA ILE A 169 -2.11 -12.05 -7.72
C ILE A 169 -1.39 -11.28 -6.61
N ALA A 170 -2.11 -10.49 -5.81
CA ALA A 170 -1.54 -9.70 -4.74
C ALA A 170 -0.90 -10.59 -3.66
N ILE A 171 -1.57 -11.68 -3.25
CA ILE A 171 -1.02 -12.64 -2.27
C ILE A 171 0.23 -13.33 -2.85
N ARG A 172 0.22 -13.75 -4.12
CA ARG A 172 1.40 -14.31 -4.80
C ARG A 172 2.58 -13.34 -4.80
N ALA A 173 2.33 -12.07 -5.09
CA ALA A 173 3.36 -11.04 -5.11
C ALA A 173 3.98 -10.82 -3.71
N ILE A 174 3.16 -10.74 -2.66
CA ILE A 174 3.64 -10.62 -1.27
C ILE A 174 4.39 -11.90 -0.84
N LYS A 175 3.89 -13.10 -1.21
CA LYS A 175 4.53 -14.38 -0.92
C LYS A 175 5.93 -14.44 -1.54
N ALA A 176 6.05 -14.10 -2.83
CA ALA A 176 7.32 -14.06 -3.52
C ALA A 176 8.32 -13.06 -2.88
N ALA A 177 7.83 -11.87 -2.48
CA ALA A 177 8.65 -10.89 -1.78
C ALA A 177 9.11 -11.41 -0.41
N ALA A 178 8.24 -12.05 0.36
CA ALA A 178 8.56 -12.60 1.69
C ALA A 178 9.64 -13.70 1.64
N GLU A 179 9.77 -14.43 0.52
CA GLU A 179 10.80 -15.45 0.32
C GLU A 179 12.21 -14.85 0.03
N ARG A 180 12.28 -13.61 -0.44
CA ARG A 180 13.53 -12.99 -0.90
C ARG A 180 13.94 -11.75 -0.13
N ASP A 181 12.97 -10.97 0.36
CA ASP A 181 13.24 -9.75 1.13
C ASP A 181 13.28 -10.07 2.63
N THR A 182 14.43 -9.84 3.24
CA THR A 182 14.66 -10.08 4.68
C THR A 182 13.70 -9.29 5.57
N TYR A 183 13.23 -8.14 5.09
CA TYR A 183 12.35 -7.24 5.83
C TYR A 183 10.87 -7.56 5.67
N SER A 184 10.51 -8.48 4.77
CA SER A 184 9.12 -8.86 4.51
C SER A 184 8.80 -10.27 5.07
N GLY A 185 7.58 -10.46 5.60
CA GLY A 185 7.14 -11.77 6.12
C GLY A 185 6.12 -11.70 7.24
N ASN A 186 5.98 -12.81 7.97
CA ASN A 186 5.10 -12.97 9.15
C ASN A 186 3.60 -12.89 8.87
N GLY A 187 3.15 -13.27 7.67
CA GLY A 187 1.75 -13.34 7.29
C GLY A 187 1.33 -12.23 6.35
N TYR A 188 0.04 -12.17 6.08
CA TYR A 188 -0.54 -11.33 5.04
C TYR A 188 -1.65 -10.46 5.60
N LEU A 189 -1.79 -9.26 5.06
CA LEU A 189 -2.96 -8.40 5.16
C LEU A 189 -3.47 -8.19 3.74
N VAL A 190 -4.78 -8.30 3.55
CA VAL A 190 -5.41 -8.07 2.26
C VAL A 190 -6.68 -7.27 2.47
N ALA A 191 -6.88 -6.28 1.63
CA ALA A 191 -8.11 -5.51 1.55
C ALA A 191 -8.59 -5.43 0.11
N LYS A 192 -9.89 -5.43 -0.10
CA LYS A 192 -10.50 -5.05 -1.37
C LYS A 192 -11.45 -3.89 -1.18
N VAL A 193 -11.59 -3.09 -2.21
CA VAL A 193 -12.55 -1.99 -2.31
C VAL A 193 -13.33 -2.19 -3.59
N ASP A 194 -14.62 -2.40 -3.47
CA ASP A 194 -15.55 -2.55 -4.60
C ASP A 194 -16.83 -1.73 -4.37
N ALA A 195 -17.84 -1.91 -5.19
CA ALA A 195 -19.13 -1.22 -5.06
C ALA A 195 -19.83 -1.48 -3.71
N ASN A 196 -19.48 -2.55 -2.99
CA ASN A 196 -20.02 -2.87 -1.68
C ASN A 196 -19.26 -2.21 -0.52
N GLY A 197 -18.16 -1.53 -0.83
CA GLY A 197 -17.30 -0.86 0.14
C GLY A 197 -15.96 -1.56 0.37
N VAL A 198 -15.34 -1.26 1.51
CA VAL A 198 -14.04 -1.81 1.92
C VAL A 198 -14.24 -3.09 2.71
N GLU A 199 -13.63 -4.18 2.26
CA GLU A 199 -13.52 -5.45 2.99
C GLU A 199 -12.07 -5.73 3.35
N MET A 200 -11.79 -5.90 4.64
CA MET A 200 -10.52 -6.48 5.11
C MET A 200 -10.70 -8.00 5.18
N LEU A 201 -9.92 -8.74 4.40
CA LEU A 201 -10.04 -10.20 4.37
C LEU A 201 -9.57 -10.82 5.70
N ASP A 202 -10.33 -11.79 6.18
CA ASP A 202 -9.93 -12.60 7.33
C ASP A 202 -8.86 -13.64 6.93
N ASN A 203 -8.19 -14.19 7.95
CA ASN A 203 -7.14 -15.18 7.73
C ASN A 203 -7.65 -16.48 7.07
N GLY A 204 -8.93 -16.83 7.25
CA GLY A 204 -9.53 -18.01 6.62
C GLY A 204 -9.54 -17.86 5.10
N LYS A 205 -10.08 -16.76 4.60
CA LYS A 205 -10.10 -16.45 3.16
C LYS A 205 -8.68 -16.35 2.57
N ILE A 206 -7.75 -15.72 3.30
CA ILE A 206 -6.34 -15.63 2.87
C ILE A 206 -5.72 -17.05 2.77
N ASN A 207 -5.96 -17.92 3.74
CA ASN A 207 -5.43 -19.29 3.72
C ASN A 207 -6.02 -20.12 2.58
N GLU A 208 -7.31 -19.99 2.29
CA GLU A 208 -7.94 -20.65 1.13
C GLU A 208 -7.26 -20.28 -0.20
N VAL A 209 -6.83 -19.04 -0.34
CA VAL A 209 -6.07 -18.60 -1.52
C VAL A 209 -4.65 -19.17 -1.48
N LEU A 210 -3.99 -19.16 -0.33
CA LEU A 210 -2.63 -19.70 -0.17
C LEU A 210 -2.53 -21.19 -0.48
N GLU A 211 -3.57 -21.98 -0.21
CA GLU A 211 -3.65 -23.39 -0.54
C GLU A 211 -3.77 -23.68 -2.03
N LYS A 212 -4.25 -22.70 -2.81
CA LYS A 212 -4.41 -22.80 -4.27
C LYS A 212 -3.19 -22.36 -5.06
N ILE A 213 -2.24 -21.65 -4.42
CA ILE A 213 -1.07 -21.04 -5.02
C ILE A 213 0.23 -21.66 -4.49
#